data_73755d8e2b06003f62eb69ddab4b06e0
#
_entry.id   73755d8e2b06003f62eb69ddab4b06e0
#
_cell.length_a   1.000
_cell.length_b   1.000
_cell.length_c   1.000
_cell.angle_alpha   90.00
_cell.angle_beta   90.00
_cell.angle_gamma   90.00
#
_symmetry.space_group_name_H-M   'P 1'
#
loop_
_entity.id
_entity.type
_entity.pdbx_description
1 polymer ?
#
loop_
_entity_poly.entity_id
_entity_poly.type
_entity_poly.pdbx_seq_one_letter_code
_entity_poly.pdbx_strand_id
1 'polypeptide(L)'
;MEGTDMKTVKTIFVILALIGVAAGGAAYYARHAAANPGTRFRTATIKRGDLLSTISATGTLEPEEVVDVGAQVAGLIVEFGPDPHDPTKMIDFGSVVEKGTILAKIDPTPYEAALEQAQAAYSGSLADLEQLKAKLFQTEQDLKRAESLRTIDDIPGTDRPIKGIADSDYDQAVADYKMAKANVAVGEAAIAKNKAALRIAKTNLGYTTITSPVRGTILDRRVNIGQTVVASLNAPSLFLIAKDLRKMQVWASVNEADIGRIRDDMPVRFTVDAHPDQTFYGKVTQIRLAAQMSQNVVTYTVIVTTDNSDGKLLPYLTANVKFEIDHKSNVLLAPNAALRWTPSAEQIDPTVNKTSLTGESSTDQERGYLWIVAGGGFVRPVEVTLGASDGVLTEIYGNDVKEKMQVVIGEVGEEGDEKTEDQGSVATDDGEQTSNPFLPKPPKGSRPPPGPM
;
A
#
# COMPACT_ATOMS: atom_id res chain seq x y z
N MET A 1 -50.79 -42.05 -96.49
CA MET A 1 -51.15 -41.68 -95.19
C MET A 1 -50.11 -42.32 -94.27
N GLU A 2 -49.33 -41.70 -93.81
CA GLU A 2 -48.69 -40.61 -93.13
C GLU A 2 -47.41 -41.11 -92.52
N GLY A 3 -46.34 -40.75 -93.07
CA GLY A 3 -45.03 -40.94 -92.43
C GLY A 3 -44.82 -39.93 -91.35
N THR A 4 -45.07 -40.29 -90.08
CA THR A 4 -44.73 -39.45 -88.89
C THR A 4 -43.21 -39.36 -88.87
N ASP A 5 -42.75 -38.11 -88.98
CA ASP A 5 -41.36 -37.74 -89.14
C ASP A 5 -40.47 -38.24 -87.96
N MET A 6 -39.65 -39.27 -88.21
CA MET A 6 -38.75 -39.93 -87.21
C MET A 6 -37.72 -38.93 -86.60
N LYS A 7 -37.62 -37.70 -87.17
CA LYS A 7 -36.76 -36.65 -86.68
C LYS A 7 -37.40 -35.90 -85.50
N THR A 8 -38.75 -35.68 -85.48
CA THR A 8 -39.43 -35.03 -84.39
C THR A 8 -39.49 -35.89 -83.15
N VAL A 9 -39.63 -37.20 -83.22
CA VAL A 9 -39.64 -38.10 -82.11
C VAL A 9 -38.24 -38.19 -81.45
N LYS A 10 -37.15 -38.16 -82.23
CA LYS A 10 -35.78 -38.10 -81.67
C LYS A 10 -35.48 -36.81 -80.99
N THR A 11 -36.00 -35.65 -81.48
CA THR A 11 -35.77 -34.37 -80.88
C THR A 11 -36.51 -34.23 -79.51
N ILE A 12 -37.74 -34.77 -79.39
CA ILE A 12 -38.52 -34.83 -78.13
C ILE A 12 -37.81 -35.74 -77.12
N PHE A 13 -37.25 -36.83 -77.50
CA PHE A 13 -36.53 -37.74 -76.64
C PHE A 13 -35.23 -37.12 -76.08
N VAL A 14 -34.51 -36.37 -76.90
CA VAL A 14 -33.30 -35.65 -76.48
C VAL A 14 -33.66 -34.52 -75.52
N ILE A 15 -34.76 -33.79 -75.75
CA ILE A 15 -35.21 -32.71 -74.83
C ILE A 15 -35.66 -33.32 -73.50
N LEU A 16 -36.40 -34.40 -73.44
CA LEU A 16 -36.79 -35.08 -72.19
C LEU A 16 -35.58 -35.67 -71.46
N ALA A 17 -34.56 -36.17 -72.11
CA ALA A 17 -33.31 -36.60 -71.47
C ALA A 17 -32.52 -35.43 -70.84
N LEU A 18 -32.45 -34.30 -71.57
CA LEU A 18 -31.83 -33.10 -71.04
C LEU A 18 -32.57 -32.52 -69.82
N ILE A 19 -33.90 -32.52 -69.83
CA ILE A 19 -34.72 -32.13 -68.71
C ILE A 19 -34.53 -33.07 -67.49
N GLY A 20 -34.44 -34.37 -67.75
CA GLY A 20 -34.17 -35.36 -66.72
C GLY A 20 -32.77 -35.20 -66.08
N VAL A 21 -31.75 -34.96 -66.93
CA VAL A 21 -30.39 -34.65 -66.37
C VAL A 21 -30.36 -33.32 -65.60
N ALA A 22 -31.05 -32.27 -66.09
CA ALA A 22 -31.14 -31.01 -65.42
C ALA A 22 -31.90 -31.10 -64.07
N ALA A 23 -33.03 -31.82 -64.04
CA ALA A 23 -33.81 -32.06 -62.80
C ALA A 23 -33.06 -32.97 -61.80
N GLY A 24 -32.36 -34.03 -62.34
CA GLY A 24 -31.49 -34.87 -61.53
C GLY A 24 -30.29 -34.11 -60.91
N GLY A 25 -29.66 -33.26 -61.73
CA GLY A 25 -28.56 -32.36 -61.28
C GLY A 25 -29.02 -31.33 -60.25
N ALA A 26 -30.19 -30.72 -60.49
CA ALA A 26 -30.78 -29.78 -59.53
C ALA A 26 -31.19 -30.45 -58.22
N ALA A 27 -31.78 -31.65 -58.25
CA ALA A 27 -32.11 -32.45 -57.09
C ALA A 27 -30.87 -32.96 -56.32
N TYR A 28 -29.81 -33.33 -57.06
CA TYR A 28 -28.52 -33.69 -56.45
C TYR A 28 -27.84 -32.48 -55.79
N TYR A 29 -27.87 -31.32 -56.46
CA TYR A 29 -27.32 -30.08 -55.94
C TYR A 29 -28.12 -29.55 -54.72
N ALA A 30 -29.45 -29.62 -54.79
CA ALA A 30 -30.31 -29.26 -53.65
C ALA A 30 -30.12 -30.17 -52.42
N ARG A 31 -29.92 -31.48 -52.63
CA ARG A 31 -29.62 -32.43 -51.56
C ARG A 31 -28.21 -32.22 -50.98
N HIS A 32 -27.20 -31.90 -51.77
CA HIS A 32 -25.86 -31.59 -51.30
C HIS A 32 -25.76 -30.21 -50.69
N ALA A 33 -26.46 -29.21 -51.19
CA ALA A 33 -26.55 -27.88 -50.60
C ALA A 33 -27.32 -27.88 -49.27
N ALA A 34 -28.37 -28.71 -49.13
CA ALA A 34 -29.10 -28.88 -47.86
C ALA A 34 -28.35 -29.74 -46.82
N ALA A 35 -27.28 -30.46 -47.22
CA ALA A 35 -26.51 -31.33 -46.33
C ALA A 35 -25.28 -30.66 -45.68
N ASN A 36 -25.00 -29.38 -45.97
CA ASN A 36 -23.89 -28.64 -45.38
C ASN A 36 -24.32 -27.25 -44.88
N PRO A 37 -24.88 -27.12 -43.70
CA PRO A 37 -24.68 -25.91 -42.95
C PRO A 37 -23.22 -25.94 -42.47
N GLY A 38 -22.35 -25.27 -43.23
CA GLY A 38 -20.90 -25.30 -43.01
C GLY A 38 -20.41 -24.47 -41.82
N THR A 39 -21.11 -24.45 -40.71
CA THR A 39 -20.61 -23.87 -39.49
C THR A 39 -19.57 -24.80 -38.87
N ARG A 40 -18.31 -24.43 -39.00
CA ARG A 40 -17.20 -25.10 -38.31
C ARG A 40 -17.10 -24.54 -36.92
N PHE A 41 -17.35 -25.36 -35.91
CA PHE A 41 -17.18 -24.97 -34.52
C PHE A 41 -15.73 -25.14 -34.07
N ARG A 42 -15.22 -24.15 -33.42
CA ARG A 42 -13.97 -24.25 -32.65
C ARG A 42 -14.27 -24.94 -31.33
N THR A 43 -13.60 -26.05 -31.04
CA THR A 43 -13.84 -26.85 -29.84
C THR A 43 -12.63 -26.82 -28.89
N ALA A 44 -12.87 -26.94 -27.60
CA ALA A 44 -11.87 -27.21 -26.59
C ALA A 44 -12.23 -28.46 -25.79
N THR A 45 -11.24 -29.10 -25.22
CA THR A 45 -11.41 -30.36 -24.48
C THR A 45 -11.54 -30.08 -22.99
N ILE A 46 -12.55 -30.63 -22.32
CA ILE A 46 -12.66 -30.68 -20.87
C ILE A 46 -11.51 -31.54 -20.34
N LYS A 47 -10.75 -30.98 -19.40
CA LYS A 47 -9.61 -31.64 -18.78
C LYS A 47 -9.86 -31.78 -17.27
N ARG A 48 -9.24 -32.78 -16.66
CA ARG A 48 -9.17 -32.89 -15.22
C ARG A 48 -7.82 -32.31 -14.77
N GLY A 49 -7.86 -31.46 -13.76
CA GLY A 49 -6.66 -30.77 -13.27
C GLY A 49 -6.89 -30.08 -11.95
N ASP A 50 -5.85 -29.44 -11.48
CA ASP A 50 -5.90 -28.63 -10.28
C ASP A 50 -6.32 -27.19 -10.64
N LEU A 51 -7.23 -26.64 -9.86
CA LEU A 51 -7.71 -25.27 -10.01
C LEU A 51 -7.29 -24.44 -8.80
N LEU A 52 -6.58 -23.35 -9.04
CA LEU A 52 -6.20 -22.40 -8.03
C LEU A 52 -6.96 -21.08 -8.25
N SER A 53 -7.97 -20.85 -7.43
CA SER A 53 -8.68 -19.56 -7.44
C SER A 53 -7.88 -18.52 -6.70
N THR A 54 -7.55 -17.40 -7.35
CA THR A 54 -6.74 -16.33 -6.76
C THR A 54 -7.43 -14.98 -6.89
N ILE A 55 -7.29 -14.13 -5.86
CA ILE A 55 -7.56 -12.70 -5.97
C ILE A 55 -6.24 -11.99 -6.23
N SER A 56 -6.23 -11.15 -7.26
CA SER A 56 -5.06 -10.33 -7.60
C SER A 56 -5.21 -8.92 -7.01
N ALA A 57 -4.13 -8.43 -6.41
CA ALA A 57 -4.04 -7.06 -5.90
C ALA A 57 -2.64 -6.50 -6.15
N THR A 58 -2.51 -5.19 -6.10
CA THR A 58 -1.21 -4.51 -6.11
C THR A 58 -0.92 -3.97 -4.72
N GLY A 59 0.35 -3.90 -4.37
CA GLY A 59 0.77 -3.38 -3.07
C GLY A 59 2.18 -2.79 -3.11
N THR A 60 2.59 -2.22 -1.99
CA THR A 60 3.95 -1.73 -1.77
C THR A 60 4.66 -2.56 -0.71
N LEU A 61 5.93 -2.74 -0.89
CA LEU A 61 6.80 -3.43 0.05
C LEU A 61 7.26 -2.45 1.11
N GLU A 62 7.01 -2.76 2.38
CA GLU A 62 7.36 -1.93 3.53
C GLU A 62 8.17 -2.77 4.52
N PRO A 63 9.14 -2.20 5.25
CA PRO A 63 9.72 -2.87 6.40
C PRO A 63 8.65 -3.08 7.48
N GLU A 64 8.78 -4.15 8.28
CA GLU A 64 7.83 -4.44 9.36
C GLU A 64 7.75 -3.30 10.38
N GLU A 65 8.90 -2.73 10.75
CA GLU A 65 8.98 -1.63 11.69
C GLU A 65 9.89 -0.52 11.18
N VAL A 66 9.36 0.69 11.12
CA VAL A 66 10.12 1.91 10.82
C VAL A 66 9.99 2.92 11.96
N VAL A 67 11.05 3.68 12.20
CA VAL A 67 11.08 4.72 13.22
C VAL A 67 11.49 6.03 12.57
N ASP A 68 10.62 7.03 12.71
CA ASP A 68 10.91 8.40 12.33
C ASP A 68 11.66 9.11 13.46
N VAL A 69 12.85 9.61 13.14
CA VAL A 69 13.66 10.41 14.07
C VAL A 69 13.59 11.87 13.66
N GLY A 70 13.01 12.71 14.52
CA GLY A 70 12.88 14.14 14.32
C GLY A 70 13.72 14.96 15.32
N ALA A 71 13.79 16.28 15.11
CA ALA A 71 14.41 17.21 16.06
C ALA A 71 13.44 17.56 17.20
N GLN A 72 13.95 17.57 18.43
CA GLN A 72 13.19 18.02 19.62
C GLN A 72 13.43 19.50 19.95
N VAL A 73 14.48 20.09 19.36
CA VAL A 73 14.84 21.51 19.49
C VAL A 73 15.12 22.11 18.11
N ALA A 74 14.92 23.41 17.97
CA ALA A 74 15.13 24.11 16.71
C ALA A 74 16.61 24.53 16.57
N GLY A 75 17.14 24.61 15.36
CA GLY A 75 18.47 25.12 15.10
C GLY A 75 19.05 24.67 13.77
N LEU A 76 20.28 25.08 13.48
CA LEU A 76 21.02 24.75 12.28
C LEU A 76 21.69 23.37 12.42
N ILE A 77 21.57 22.50 11.44
CA ILE A 77 22.34 21.25 11.39
C ILE A 77 23.80 21.59 11.03
N VAL A 78 24.70 21.29 11.92
CA VAL A 78 26.13 21.60 11.77
C VAL A 78 26.87 20.44 11.13
N GLU A 79 26.62 19.23 11.60
CA GLU A 79 27.33 18.03 11.12
C GLU A 79 26.47 16.77 11.30
N PHE A 80 26.80 15.73 10.52
CA PHE A 80 26.31 14.36 10.72
C PHE A 80 27.33 13.57 11.56
N GLY A 81 26.82 12.56 12.26
CA GLY A 81 27.67 11.63 13.00
C GLY A 81 28.53 10.76 12.06
N PRO A 82 29.61 10.16 12.56
CA PRO A 82 30.39 9.18 11.82
C PRO A 82 29.61 7.88 11.65
N ASP A 83 29.77 7.20 10.51
CA ASP A 83 29.20 5.88 10.27
C ASP A 83 29.88 4.85 11.20
N PRO A 84 29.13 4.06 11.97
CA PRO A 84 29.69 3.08 12.89
C PRO A 84 30.55 1.99 12.24
N HIS A 85 30.29 1.67 10.96
CA HIS A 85 31.00 0.65 10.20
C HIS A 85 32.15 1.21 9.37
N ASP A 86 32.10 2.49 9.01
CA ASP A 86 33.16 3.16 8.27
C ASP A 86 33.35 4.60 8.83
N PRO A 87 34.18 4.76 9.87
CA PRO A 87 34.40 6.07 10.53
C PRO A 87 34.95 7.16 9.62
N THR A 88 35.38 6.82 8.39
CA THR A 88 35.82 7.81 7.39
C THR A 88 34.65 8.47 6.67
N LYS A 89 33.47 7.91 6.77
CA LYS A 89 32.23 8.43 6.19
C LYS A 89 31.31 8.98 7.27
N MET A 90 30.50 9.93 6.88
CA MET A 90 29.37 10.39 7.67
C MET A 90 28.17 9.49 7.44
N ILE A 91 27.27 9.45 8.41
CA ILE A 91 25.98 8.76 8.31
C ILE A 91 25.21 9.28 7.10
N ASP A 92 24.77 8.34 6.26
CA ASP A 92 23.97 8.58 5.07
C ASP A 92 22.98 7.42 4.82
N PHE A 93 22.31 7.43 3.67
CA PHE A 93 21.43 6.35 3.21
C PHE A 93 22.14 5.00 3.28
N GLY A 94 21.46 3.98 3.81
CA GLY A 94 21.98 2.62 3.94
C GLY A 94 22.95 2.40 5.11
N SER A 95 23.33 3.44 5.86
CA SER A 95 24.17 3.29 7.07
C SER A 95 23.44 2.46 8.12
N VAL A 96 24.13 1.46 8.69
CA VAL A 96 23.63 0.65 9.79
C VAL A 96 24.01 1.31 11.11
N VAL A 97 23.02 1.62 11.92
CA VAL A 97 23.19 2.35 13.19
C VAL A 97 22.74 1.51 14.38
N GLU A 98 23.40 1.71 15.50
CA GLU A 98 23.02 1.13 16.80
C GLU A 98 22.20 2.15 17.62
N LYS A 99 21.51 1.69 18.65
CA LYS A 99 20.83 2.57 19.60
C LYS A 99 21.86 3.50 20.27
N GLY A 100 21.61 4.82 20.21
CA GLY A 100 22.48 5.84 20.76
C GLY A 100 23.56 6.35 19.80
N THR A 101 23.66 5.82 18.57
CA THR A 101 24.53 6.37 17.53
C THR A 101 24.10 7.81 17.22
N ILE A 102 25.06 8.72 17.18
CA ILE A 102 24.82 10.13 16.83
C ILE A 102 24.51 10.21 15.34
N LEU A 103 23.32 10.69 14.99
CA LEU A 103 22.89 10.87 13.62
C LEU A 103 23.26 12.26 13.07
N ALA A 104 22.98 13.29 13.86
CA ALA A 104 23.25 14.67 13.50
C ALA A 104 23.45 15.53 14.75
N LYS A 105 24.11 16.68 14.59
CA LYS A 105 24.23 17.70 15.63
C LYS A 105 23.63 19.00 15.13
N ILE A 106 22.81 19.59 15.99
CA ILE A 106 22.29 20.97 15.88
C ILE A 106 23.28 21.89 16.55
N ASP A 107 23.42 23.14 16.08
CA ASP A 107 24.27 24.16 16.69
C ASP A 107 23.96 24.29 18.20
N PRO A 108 24.90 23.89 19.08
CA PRO A 108 24.69 23.90 20.52
C PRO A 108 24.82 25.29 21.15
N THR A 109 25.43 26.26 20.46
CA THR A 109 25.84 27.57 21.00
C THR A 109 24.73 28.30 21.78
N PRO A 110 23.49 28.42 21.26
CA PRO A 110 22.41 29.08 22.00
C PRO A 110 22.00 28.31 23.25
N TYR A 111 22.08 26.97 23.20
CA TYR A 111 21.70 26.09 24.30
C TYR A 111 22.77 26.03 25.40
N GLU A 112 24.06 26.12 25.01
CA GLU A 112 25.19 26.24 25.93
C GLU A 112 25.09 27.56 26.72
N ALA A 113 24.82 28.66 26.03
CA ALA A 113 24.62 29.95 26.67
C ALA A 113 23.43 29.94 27.64
N ALA A 114 22.30 29.30 27.26
CA ALA A 114 21.14 29.16 28.14
C ALA A 114 21.44 28.25 29.34
N LEU A 115 22.25 27.20 29.17
CA LEU A 115 22.72 26.35 30.27
C LEU A 115 23.57 27.13 31.26
N GLU A 116 24.55 27.92 30.77
CA GLU A 116 25.44 28.73 31.56
C GLU A 116 24.64 29.79 32.37
N GLN A 117 23.66 30.45 31.73
CA GLN A 117 22.76 31.38 32.38
C GLN A 117 21.98 30.72 33.51
N ALA A 118 21.38 29.55 33.27
CA ALA A 118 20.63 28.81 34.26
C ALA A 118 21.52 28.30 35.42
N GLN A 119 22.78 27.92 35.10
CA GLN A 119 23.77 27.53 36.12
C GLN A 119 24.15 28.71 37.02
N ALA A 120 24.37 29.89 36.46
CA ALA A 120 24.67 31.10 37.17
C ALA A 120 23.50 31.51 38.12
N ALA A 121 22.26 31.44 37.60
CA ALA A 121 21.07 31.72 38.41
C ALA A 121 20.89 30.73 39.59
N TYR A 122 21.16 29.45 39.36
CA TYR A 122 21.15 28.44 40.41
C TYR A 122 22.24 28.70 41.46
N SER A 123 23.45 29.02 41.03
CA SER A 123 24.57 29.35 41.93
C SER A 123 24.29 30.63 42.75
N GLY A 124 23.67 31.66 42.12
CA GLY A 124 23.23 32.87 42.82
C GLY A 124 22.21 32.56 43.92
N SER A 125 21.22 31.74 43.61
CA SER A 125 20.19 31.36 44.62
C SER A 125 20.76 30.56 45.81
N LEU A 126 21.85 29.81 45.60
CA LEU A 126 22.56 29.16 46.71
C LEU A 126 23.25 30.20 47.63
N ALA A 127 23.92 31.21 47.06
CA ALA A 127 24.55 32.28 47.82
C ALA A 127 23.51 33.10 48.56
N ASP A 128 22.38 33.43 47.95
CA ASP A 128 21.28 34.14 48.59
C ASP A 128 20.72 33.34 49.78
N LEU A 129 20.57 32.02 49.66
CA LEU A 129 20.13 31.18 50.78
C LEU A 129 21.12 31.22 51.96
N GLU A 130 22.42 31.17 51.69
CA GLU A 130 23.44 31.28 52.76
C GLU A 130 23.36 32.64 53.48
N GLN A 131 23.12 33.73 52.76
CA GLN A 131 22.87 35.05 53.35
C GLN A 131 21.60 35.02 54.22
N LEU A 132 20.50 34.42 53.73
CA LEU A 132 19.25 34.33 54.54
C LEU A 132 19.42 33.45 55.79
N LYS A 133 20.18 32.36 55.71
CA LYS A 133 20.53 31.53 56.87
C LYS A 133 21.39 32.29 57.91
N ALA A 134 22.35 33.04 57.41
CA ALA A 134 23.15 33.90 58.32
C ALA A 134 22.25 34.94 59.09
N LYS A 135 21.27 35.53 58.35
CA LYS A 135 20.28 36.44 58.97
C LYS A 135 19.36 35.72 59.98
N LEU A 136 18.91 34.50 59.62
CA LEU A 136 18.14 33.69 60.56
C LEU A 136 18.94 33.35 61.79
N PHE A 137 20.20 32.98 61.66
CA PHE A 137 21.08 32.74 62.83
C PHE A 137 21.23 33.96 63.68
N GLN A 138 21.43 35.18 63.13
CA GLN A 138 21.49 36.40 63.83
C GLN A 138 20.21 36.65 64.65
N THR A 139 19.03 36.60 64.02
CA THR A 139 17.73 36.86 64.66
C THR A 139 17.39 35.79 65.72
N GLU A 140 17.83 34.53 65.51
CA GLU A 140 17.71 33.46 66.50
C GLU A 140 18.53 33.77 67.76
N GLN A 141 19.75 34.29 67.63
CA GLN A 141 20.60 34.70 68.76
C GLN A 141 20.01 35.93 69.50
N ASP A 142 19.42 36.86 68.72
CA ASP A 142 18.75 38.01 69.27
C ASP A 142 17.51 37.63 70.11
N LEU A 143 16.69 36.68 69.57
CA LEU A 143 15.55 36.10 70.26
C LEU A 143 15.96 35.38 71.57
N LYS A 144 16.99 34.51 71.51
CA LYS A 144 17.53 33.80 72.68
C LYS A 144 18.01 34.76 73.72
N ARG A 145 18.61 35.88 73.33
CA ARG A 145 19.03 36.99 74.27
C ARG A 145 17.82 37.66 74.89
N ALA A 146 16.80 37.98 74.10
CA ALA A 146 15.54 38.55 74.56
C ALA A 146 14.79 37.63 75.56
N GLU A 147 14.76 36.29 75.23
CA GLU A 147 14.22 35.28 76.15
C GLU A 147 14.95 35.23 77.49
N SER A 148 16.30 35.23 77.42
CA SER A 148 17.10 35.23 78.66
C SER A 148 16.90 36.49 79.55
N LEU A 149 16.73 37.67 78.92
CA LEU A 149 16.45 38.89 79.60
C LEU A 149 15.01 38.95 80.24
N ARG A 150 14.06 38.27 79.57
CA ARG A 150 12.68 38.17 80.08
C ARG A 150 12.58 37.29 81.32
N THR A 151 13.44 36.30 81.48
CA THR A 151 13.47 35.36 82.62
C THR A 151 14.18 35.98 83.83
N ILE A 152 14.80 37.16 83.70
CA ILE A 152 15.41 37.89 84.82
C ILE A 152 14.32 38.72 85.56
N ASP A 153 13.34 38.04 86.17
CA ASP A 153 12.20 38.71 86.80
C ASP A 153 12.41 39.07 88.29
N ASP A 154 13.50 38.66 88.90
CA ASP A 154 13.74 38.98 90.35
C ASP A 154 15.17 39.51 90.55
N ILE A 155 15.26 40.84 90.73
CA ILE A 155 16.39 41.45 91.43
C ILE A 155 16.04 41.43 92.93
N PRO A 156 16.74 40.64 93.77
CA PRO A 156 16.44 40.61 95.19
C PRO A 156 16.58 41.96 95.81
N GLY A 157 15.46 42.53 96.43
CA GLY A 157 15.47 43.81 97.17
C GLY A 157 14.74 44.97 96.53
N THR A 158 13.98 44.79 95.41
CA THR A 158 13.12 45.82 94.84
C THR A 158 11.66 45.41 94.88
N ASP A 159 10.75 46.22 95.41
CA ASP A 159 9.30 46.00 95.55
C ASP A 159 8.52 46.14 94.23
N ARG A 160 9.22 46.22 93.09
CA ARG A 160 8.64 46.28 91.76
C ARG A 160 9.36 45.27 90.81
N PRO A 161 8.63 44.38 90.15
CA PRO A 161 9.24 43.55 89.16
C PRO A 161 9.74 44.45 88.01
N ILE A 162 11.06 44.58 87.85
CA ILE A 162 11.68 45.25 86.70
C ILE A 162 11.90 44.14 85.64
N LYS A 163 11.06 44.14 84.62
CA LYS A 163 11.29 43.31 83.47
C LYS A 163 12.62 43.70 82.83
N GLY A 164 13.53 42.75 82.60
CA GLY A 164 14.83 43.00 81.99
C GLY A 164 14.74 43.43 80.51
N ILE A 165 13.55 43.31 79.93
CA ILE A 165 13.24 43.73 78.53
C ILE A 165 11.78 44.19 78.45
N ALA A 166 11.45 45.15 77.58
CA ALA A 166 10.07 45.57 77.31
C ALA A 166 9.34 44.46 76.49
N ASP A 167 8.05 44.25 76.78
CA ASP A 167 7.24 43.23 76.05
C ASP A 167 7.20 43.50 74.54
N SER A 168 7.20 44.80 74.15
CA SER A 168 7.29 45.24 72.75
C SER A 168 8.56 44.74 72.02
N ASP A 169 9.72 44.85 72.75
CA ASP A 169 11.01 44.48 72.19
C ASP A 169 11.17 42.95 72.06
N TYR A 170 10.58 42.16 72.98
CA TYR A 170 10.47 40.75 72.92
C TYR A 170 9.59 40.32 71.73
N ASP A 171 8.39 40.90 71.59
CA ASP A 171 7.47 40.63 70.52
C ASP A 171 8.11 40.97 69.14
N GLN A 172 8.89 42.05 69.08
CA GLN A 172 9.66 42.42 67.92
C GLN A 172 10.72 41.33 67.56
N ALA A 173 11.49 40.84 68.52
CA ALA A 173 12.47 39.78 68.30
C ALA A 173 11.83 38.49 67.83
N VAL A 174 10.64 38.12 68.37
CA VAL A 174 9.85 36.96 67.89
C VAL A 174 9.39 37.16 66.47
N ALA A 175 8.91 38.35 66.11
CA ALA A 175 8.46 38.67 64.76
C ALA A 175 9.63 38.61 63.75
N ASP A 176 10.79 39.19 64.11
CA ASP A 176 11.99 39.21 63.27
C ASP A 176 12.53 37.79 63.03
N TYR A 177 12.56 36.93 64.04
CA TYR A 177 12.92 35.53 63.92
C TYR A 177 11.95 34.76 62.94
N LYS A 178 10.63 34.93 63.13
CA LYS A 178 9.63 34.30 62.29
C LYS A 178 9.75 34.79 60.87
N MET A 179 10.01 36.08 60.65
CA MET A 179 10.24 36.65 59.32
C MET A 179 11.50 36.06 58.65
N ALA A 180 12.62 36.03 59.40
CA ALA A 180 13.87 35.44 58.89
C ALA A 180 13.70 33.93 58.51
N LYS A 181 12.97 33.17 59.34
CA LYS A 181 12.64 31.78 59.10
C LYS A 181 11.77 31.60 57.82
N ALA A 182 10.78 32.47 57.66
CA ALA A 182 9.96 32.45 56.43
C ALA A 182 10.80 32.81 55.20
N ASN A 183 11.73 33.77 55.30
CA ASN A 183 12.62 34.14 54.21
C ASN A 183 13.56 33.01 53.80
N VAL A 184 14.03 32.20 54.74
CA VAL A 184 14.81 30.98 54.41
C VAL A 184 13.97 30.01 53.57
N ALA A 185 12.69 29.80 53.94
CA ALA A 185 11.80 28.93 53.15
C ALA A 185 11.56 29.49 51.72
N VAL A 186 11.47 30.82 51.57
CA VAL A 186 11.42 31.47 50.25
C VAL A 186 12.71 31.21 49.44
N GLY A 187 13.88 31.31 50.08
CA GLY A 187 15.17 31.03 49.47
C GLY A 187 15.29 29.57 49.01
N GLU A 188 14.82 28.62 49.82
CA GLU A 188 14.77 27.20 49.44
C GLU A 188 13.85 26.97 48.24
N ALA A 189 12.70 27.61 48.16
CA ALA A 189 11.80 27.56 47.02
C ALA A 189 12.44 28.16 45.74
N ALA A 190 13.22 29.26 45.89
CA ALA A 190 13.97 29.87 44.79
C ALA A 190 15.04 28.92 44.23
N ILE A 191 15.76 28.19 45.08
CA ILE A 191 16.70 27.16 44.69
C ILE A 191 15.98 26.05 43.92
N ALA A 192 14.85 25.54 44.40
CA ALA A 192 14.09 24.50 43.73
C ALA A 192 13.64 24.95 42.33
N LYS A 193 13.19 26.20 42.17
CA LYS A 193 12.83 26.82 40.89
C LYS A 193 14.02 26.88 39.96
N ASN A 194 15.17 27.43 40.40
CA ASN A 194 16.35 27.60 39.54
C ASN A 194 17.02 26.25 39.18
N LYS A 195 16.96 25.28 40.10
CA LYS A 195 17.38 23.88 39.81
C LYS A 195 16.53 23.23 38.73
N ALA A 196 15.22 23.49 38.71
CA ALA A 196 14.33 23.02 37.66
C ALA A 196 14.66 23.69 36.30
N ALA A 197 14.91 25.00 36.29
CA ALA A 197 15.32 25.75 35.10
C ALA A 197 16.65 25.19 34.51
N LEU A 198 17.65 24.96 35.39
CA LEU A 198 18.93 24.37 35.03
C LEU A 198 18.74 22.99 34.39
N ARG A 199 17.86 22.15 34.96
CA ARG A 199 17.57 20.83 34.37
C ARG A 199 16.95 20.93 32.97
N ILE A 200 16.03 21.87 32.75
CA ILE A 200 15.42 22.15 31.47
C ILE A 200 16.50 22.55 30.44
N ALA A 201 17.35 23.52 30.79
CA ALA A 201 18.44 23.98 29.93
C ALA A 201 19.39 22.82 29.54
N LYS A 202 19.79 22.00 30.53
CA LYS A 202 20.64 20.82 30.31
C LYS A 202 19.97 19.81 29.40
N THR A 203 18.67 19.58 29.55
CA THR A 203 17.91 18.65 28.68
C THR A 203 17.84 19.18 27.26
N ASN A 204 17.58 20.49 27.07
CA ASN A 204 17.52 21.10 25.74
C ASN A 204 18.88 21.04 25.03
N LEU A 205 19.99 21.24 25.75
CA LEU A 205 21.33 21.05 25.23
C LEU A 205 21.56 19.57 24.81
N GLY A 206 21.07 18.60 25.61
CA GLY A 206 21.12 17.19 25.23
C GLY A 206 20.37 16.88 23.93
N TYR A 207 19.27 17.58 23.65
CA TYR A 207 18.48 17.42 22.43
C TYR A 207 19.14 18.03 21.19
N THR A 208 20.21 18.82 21.31
CA THR A 208 21.00 19.27 20.14
C THR A 208 21.75 18.13 19.49
N THR A 209 22.02 17.05 20.21
CA THR A 209 22.62 15.83 19.67
C THR A 209 21.50 14.84 19.36
N ILE A 210 21.22 14.65 18.07
CA ILE A 210 20.19 13.73 17.59
C ILE A 210 20.79 12.34 17.52
N THR A 211 20.22 11.40 18.26
CA THR A 211 20.69 10.02 18.32
C THR A 211 19.63 9.03 17.84
N SER A 212 20.06 7.88 17.33
CA SER A 212 19.14 6.80 16.97
C SER A 212 18.50 6.18 18.24
N PRO A 213 17.17 6.09 18.32
CA PRO A 213 16.49 5.43 19.44
C PRO A 213 16.54 3.91 19.36
N VAL A 214 16.85 3.35 18.16
CA VAL A 214 16.84 1.92 17.86
C VAL A 214 18.07 1.52 17.07
N ARG A 215 18.35 0.21 17.05
CA ARG A 215 19.25 -0.38 16.05
C ARG A 215 18.50 -0.54 14.73
N GLY A 216 19.16 -0.25 13.59
CA GLY A 216 18.53 -0.41 12.29
C GLY A 216 19.37 0.14 11.14
N THR A 217 18.75 0.20 9.96
CA THR A 217 19.35 0.77 8.74
C THR A 217 18.60 2.05 8.37
N ILE A 218 19.35 3.09 8.03
CA ILE A 218 18.78 4.37 7.59
C ILE A 218 18.23 4.18 6.18
N LEU A 219 16.91 4.33 6.04
CA LEU A 219 16.22 4.29 4.74
C LEU A 219 16.27 5.63 4.03
N ASP A 220 16.09 6.72 4.80
CA ASP A 220 15.97 8.06 4.25
C ASP A 220 16.58 9.10 5.18
N ARG A 221 17.24 10.08 4.61
CA ARG A 221 17.80 11.26 5.26
C ARG A 221 17.18 12.51 4.62
N ARG A 222 16.28 13.15 5.35
CA ARG A 222 15.47 14.28 4.86
C ARG A 222 16.03 15.64 5.23
N VAL A 223 17.26 15.70 5.72
CA VAL A 223 17.93 16.91 6.16
C VAL A 223 19.35 16.99 5.61
N ASN A 224 19.84 18.22 5.42
CA ASN A 224 21.19 18.49 4.96
C ASN A 224 21.97 19.37 5.96
N ILE A 225 23.30 19.30 5.93
CA ILE A 225 24.17 20.21 6.67
C ILE A 225 23.89 21.66 6.20
N GLY A 226 23.80 22.58 7.15
CA GLY A 226 23.44 23.98 6.87
C GLY A 226 21.94 24.24 6.79
N GLN A 227 21.09 23.21 6.92
CA GLN A 227 19.64 23.36 6.97
C GLN A 227 19.18 23.69 8.39
N THR A 228 18.31 24.69 8.53
CA THR A 228 17.66 25.01 9.80
C THR A 228 16.44 24.12 9.98
N VAL A 229 16.36 23.41 11.11
CA VAL A 229 15.20 22.64 11.54
C VAL A 229 14.41 23.42 12.57
N VAL A 230 13.08 23.37 12.49
CA VAL A 230 12.18 24.05 13.39
C VAL A 230 11.35 23.01 14.13
N ALA A 231 11.58 22.88 15.42
CA ALA A 231 10.76 22.04 16.30
C ALA A 231 9.47 22.81 16.63
N SER A 232 8.46 22.74 15.73
CA SER A 232 7.13 23.31 15.91
C SER A 232 6.08 22.21 16.04
N LEU A 233 4.79 22.55 15.97
CA LEU A 233 3.65 21.64 16.07
C LEU A 233 3.76 20.36 15.21
N ASN A 234 4.50 20.41 14.10
CA ASN A 234 4.85 19.26 13.28
C ASN A 234 6.38 19.12 13.26
N ALA A 235 6.95 18.34 14.19
CA ALA A 235 8.37 18.01 14.14
C ALA A 235 8.70 17.31 12.80
N PRO A 236 9.56 17.90 11.95
CA PRO A 236 9.91 17.25 10.69
C PRO A 236 10.69 15.96 10.96
N SER A 237 10.35 14.91 10.23
CA SER A 237 11.15 13.69 10.18
C SER A 237 12.49 14.00 9.53
N LEU A 238 13.60 13.74 10.21
CA LEU A 238 14.95 13.99 9.72
C LEU A 238 15.59 12.72 9.17
N PHE A 239 15.37 11.59 9.84
CA PHE A 239 15.85 10.27 9.45
C PHE A 239 14.74 9.25 9.58
N LEU A 240 14.62 8.38 8.58
CA LEU A 240 13.75 7.22 8.61
C LEU A 240 14.61 5.97 8.78
N ILE A 241 14.39 5.21 9.83
CA ILE A 241 15.19 4.04 10.19
C ILE A 241 14.31 2.80 10.20
N ALA A 242 14.67 1.78 9.40
CA ALA A 242 14.09 0.45 9.49
C ALA A 242 14.84 -0.38 10.53
N LYS A 243 14.12 -1.04 11.45
CA LYS A 243 14.74 -1.87 12.48
C LYS A 243 15.38 -3.13 11.89
N ASP A 244 14.67 -3.81 11.00
CA ASP A 244 15.15 -5.05 10.37
C ASP A 244 14.61 -5.16 8.94
N LEU A 245 15.50 -5.15 7.96
CA LEU A 245 15.15 -5.32 6.54
C LEU A 245 14.97 -6.79 6.12
N ARG A 246 15.25 -7.75 7.00
CA ARG A 246 15.00 -9.17 6.75
C ARG A 246 13.53 -9.54 6.91
N LYS A 247 12.77 -8.72 7.62
CA LYS A 247 11.33 -8.87 7.82
C LYS A 247 10.60 -7.76 7.07
N MET A 248 9.93 -8.15 6.02
CA MET A 248 9.22 -7.22 5.16
C MET A 248 7.71 -7.53 5.16
N GLN A 249 6.94 -6.53 4.84
CA GLN A 249 5.50 -6.65 4.68
C GLN A 249 5.09 -6.09 3.31
N VAL A 250 4.15 -6.74 2.65
CA VAL A 250 3.48 -6.17 1.49
C VAL A 250 2.15 -5.59 1.96
N TRP A 251 1.95 -4.31 1.73
CA TRP A 251 0.68 -3.63 1.98
C TRP A 251 -0.14 -3.66 0.69
N ALA A 252 -0.93 -4.71 0.54
CA ALA A 252 -1.74 -4.96 -0.65
C ALA A 252 -3.08 -4.23 -0.56
N SER A 253 -3.42 -3.46 -1.61
CA SER A 253 -4.71 -2.79 -1.75
C SER A 253 -5.71 -3.71 -2.42
N VAL A 254 -6.69 -4.20 -1.67
CA VAL A 254 -7.72 -5.14 -2.12
C VAL A 254 -9.05 -4.43 -2.24
N ASN A 255 -9.81 -4.70 -3.31
CA ASN A 255 -11.13 -4.14 -3.52
C ASN A 255 -12.15 -4.67 -2.47
N GLU A 256 -13.12 -3.81 -2.10
CA GLU A 256 -14.22 -4.17 -1.19
C GLU A 256 -14.97 -5.44 -1.61
N ALA A 257 -15.18 -5.64 -2.92
CA ALA A 257 -15.86 -6.82 -3.45
C ALA A 257 -15.14 -8.15 -3.13
N ASP A 258 -13.82 -8.10 -2.93
CA ASP A 258 -12.99 -9.30 -2.76
C ASP A 258 -12.55 -9.53 -1.31
N ILE A 259 -12.60 -8.49 -0.46
CA ILE A 259 -12.06 -8.55 0.91
C ILE A 259 -12.73 -9.63 1.77
N GLY A 260 -14.04 -9.87 1.57
CA GLY A 260 -14.81 -10.88 2.32
C GLY A 260 -14.34 -12.32 2.10
N ARG A 261 -13.52 -12.57 1.08
CA ARG A 261 -12.95 -13.89 0.75
C ARG A 261 -11.55 -14.09 1.30
N ILE A 262 -10.86 -13.02 1.75
CA ILE A 262 -9.51 -13.07 2.32
C ILE A 262 -9.61 -13.32 3.82
N ARG A 263 -8.74 -14.15 4.35
CA ARG A 263 -8.67 -14.52 5.78
C ARG A 263 -7.23 -14.45 6.26
N ASP A 264 -7.06 -14.32 7.56
CA ASP A 264 -5.75 -14.39 8.21
C ASP A 264 -5.09 -15.77 7.95
N ASP A 265 -3.76 -15.79 7.95
CA ASP A 265 -2.90 -16.95 7.64
C ASP A 265 -3.04 -17.52 6.21
N MET A 266 -3.80 -16.87 5.33
CA MET A 266 -3.94 -17.30 3.94
C MET A 266 -2.58 -17.22 3.21
N PRO A 267 -2.19 -18.26 2.44
CA PRO A 267 -0.97 -18.23 1.65
C PRO A 267 -1.10 -17.23 0.50
N VAL A 268 0.01 -16.54 0.26
CA VAL A 268 0.10 -15.49 -0.75
C VAL A 268 1.34 -15.69 -1.58
N ARG A 269 1.21 -15.56 -2.89
CA ARG A 269 2.33 -15.45 -3.81
C ARG A 269 2.38 -14.05 -4.39
N PHE A 270 3.58 -13.51 -4.54
CA PHE A 270 3.73 -12.20 -5.17
C PHE A 270 5.02 -12.14 -6.00
N THR A 271 5.02 -11.26 -6.97
CA THR A 271 6.19 -10.87 -7.75
C THR A 271 6.43 -9.38 -7.55
N VAL A 272 7.67 -8.96 -7.62
CA VAL A 272 8.02 -7.54 -7.59
C VAL A 272 8.54 -7.11 -8.96
N ASP A 273 8.27 -5.87 -9.36
CA ASP A 273 8.63 -5.38 -10.69
C ASP A 273 10.15 -5.39 -10.93
N ALA A 274 10.93 -5.29 -9.84
CA ALA A 274 12.40 -5.41 -9.90
C ALA A 274 12.89 -6.84 -10.21
N HIS A 275 12.07 -7.88 -9.92
CA HIS A 275 12.41 -9.29 -10.14
C HIS A 275 11.18 -10.04 -10.71
N PRO A 276 10.80 -9.80 -11.98
CA PRO A 276 9.58 -10.33 -12.58
C PRO A 276 9.59 -11.86 -12.69
N ASP A 277 10.76 -12.47 -12.86
CA ASP A 277 10.94 -13.92 -13.01
C ASP A 277 10.98 -14.68 -11.68
N GLN A 278 11.00 -13.95 -10.54
CA GLN A 278 11.08 -14.56 -9.21
C GLN A 278 9.75 -14.43 -8.46
N THR A 279 9.21 -15.56 -8.02
CA THR A 279 8.02 -15.59 -7.16
C THR A 279 8.45 -15.63 -5.70
N PHE A 280 7.91 -14.73 -4.91
CA PHE A 280 8.06 -14.67 -3.46
C PHE A 280 6.80 -15.19 -2.79
N TYR A 281 6.95 -15.67 -1.56
CA TYR A 281 5.87 -16.24 -0.77
C TYR A 281 5.69 -15.47 0.53
N GLY A 282 4.46 -15.35 0.96
CA GLY A 282 4.10 -14.71 2.20
C GLY A 282 2.79 -15.27 2.76
N LYS A 283 2.37 -14.71 3.90
CA LYS A 283 1.10 -15.04 4.54
C LYS A 283 0.38 -13.77 4.92
N VAL A 284 -0.95 -13.77 4.81
CA VAL A 284 -1.79 -12.72 5.35
C VAL A 284 -1.65 -12.70 6.86
N THR A 285 -1.23 -11.56 7.41
CA THR A 285 -1.07 -11.39 8.87
C THR A 285 -2.21 -10.59 9.45
N GLN A 286 -2.72 -9.61 8.70
CA GLN A 286 -3.76 -8.72 9.19
C GLN A 286 -4.50 -8.04 8.05
N ILE A 287 -5.80 -7.85 8.21
CA ILE A 287 -6.62 -6.97 7.37
C ILE A 287 -6.86 -5.68 8.16
N ARG A 288 -6.43 -4.52 7.61
CA ARG A 288 -6.68 -3.22 8.23
C ARG A 288 -8.15 -2.84 8.06
N LEU A 289 -8.82 -2.50 9.16
CA LEU A 289 -10.25 -2.16 9.15
C LEU A 289 -10.53 -0.77 8.56
N ALA A 290 -9.54 0.11 8.48
CA ALA A 290 -9.66 1.42 7.86
C ALA A 290 -9.62 1.29 6.34
N ALA A 291 -10.78 1.42 5.70
CA ALA A 291 -10.87 1.50 4.24
C ALA A 291 -10.31 2.82 3.72
N GLN A 292 -9.70 2.79 2.55
CA GLN A 292 -9.28 3.96 1.80
C GLN A 292 -10.22 4.15 0.61
N MET A 293 -10.67 5.39 0.41
CA MET A 293 -11.49 5.74 -0.75
C MET A 293 -10.66 6.61 -1.70
N SER A 294 -10.48 6.14 -2.91
CA SER A 294 -9.83 6.90 -3.98
C SER A 294 -10.70 6.82 -5.24
N GLN A 295 -11.05 7.97 -5.82
CA GLN A 295 -11.86 8.05 -7.04
C GLN A 295 -13.14 7.18 -7.00
N ASN A 296 -13.86 7.19 -5.88
CA ASN A 296 -15.06 6.36 -5.62
C ASN A 296 -14.82 4.85 -5.59
N VAL A 297 -13.58 4.39 -5.51
CA VAL A 297 -13.24 2.98 -5.31
C VAL A 297 -12.83 2.79 -3.85
N VAL A 298 -13.50 1.87 -3.17
CA VAL A 298 -13.17 1.50 -1.79
C VAL A 298 -12.21 0.33 -1.79
N THR A 299 -11.06 0.51 -1.12
CA THR A 299 -10.05 -0.53 -0.97
C THR A 299 -9.67 -0.72 0.49
N TYR A 300 -9.32 -1.94 0.86
CA TYR A 300 -8.80 -2.32 2.16
C TYR A 300 -7.33 -2.70 2.03
N THR A 301 -6.53 -2.32 3.03
CA THR A 301 -5.12 -2.71 3.06
C THR A 301 -4.99 -4.06 3.77
N VAL A 302 -4.49 -5.05 3.05
CA VAL A 302 -4.13 -6.37 3.58
C VAL A 302 -2.62 -6.44 3.77
N ILE A 303 -2.19 -6.78 4.98
CA ILE A 303 -0.78 -6.91 5.32
C ILE A 303 -0.35 -8.36 5.13
N VAL A 304 0.63 -8.55 4.27
CA VAL A 304 1.23 -9.85 3.96
C VAL A 304 2.67 -9.85 4.45
N THR A 305 3.02 -10.68 5.41
CA THR A 305 4.40 -10.80 5.92
C THR A 305 5.19 -11.76 5.05
N THR A 306 6.41 -11.37 4.72
CA THR A 306 7.37 -12.15 3.93
C THR A 306 8.76 -12.09 4.55
N ASP A 307 9.53 -13.16 4.36
CA ASP A 307 10.94 -13.22 4.73
C ASP A 307 11.82 -12.66 3.61
N ASN A 308 12.79 -11.82 3.98
CA ASN A 308 13.77 -11.22 3.11
C ASN A 308 15.20 -11.50 3.59
N SER A 309 15.46 -12.71 4.05
CA SER A 309 16.78 -13.11 4.57
C SER A 309 17.88 -13.03 3.50
N ASP A 310 17.52 -13.13 2.23
CA ASP A 310 18.42 -13.01 1.08
C ASP A 310 18.66 -11.55 0.64
N GLY A 311 17.97 -10.58 1.23
CA GLY A 311 18.16 -9.13 1.00
C GLY A 311 17.77 -8.62 -0.39
N LYS A 312 17.01 -9.40 -1.18
CA LYS A 312 16.60 -9.01 -2.54
C LYS A 312 15.44 -8.04 -2.57
N LEU A 313 14.61 -8.07 -1.56
CA LEU A 313 13.45 -7.20 -1.46
C LEU A 313 13.87 -5.87 -0.83
N LEU A 314 13.80 -4.80 -1.62
CA LEU A 314 14.06 -3.44 -1.15
C LEU A 314 12.75 -2.78 -0.70
N PRO A 315 12.81 -1.85 0.26
CA PRO A 315 11.66 -1.04 0.64
C PRO A 315 11.06 -0.28 -0.56
N TYR A 316 9.75 -0.08 -0.52
CA TYR A 316 8.96 0.68 -1.49
C TYR A 316 8.89 0.09 -2.91
N LEU A 317 9.30 -1.16 -3.12
CA LEU A 317 9.04 -1.86 -4.38
C LEU A 317 7.55 -2.11 -4.56
N THR A 318 7.08 -2.02 -5.80
CA THR A 318 5.73 -2.44 -6.18
C THR A 318 5.66 -3.96 -6.25
N ALA A 319 4.64 -4.53 -5.61
CA ALA A 319 4.38 -5.96 -5.60
C ALA A 319 3.04 -6.29 -6.26
N ASN A 320 3.04 -7.30 -7.13
CA ASN A 320 1.85 -7.89 -7.72
C ASN A 320 1.47 -9.14 -6.92
N VAL A 321 0.42 -9.03 -6.13
CA VAL A 321 0.04 -10.01 -5.09
C VAL A 321 -1.09 -10.89 -5.58
N LYS A 322 -1.00 -12.21 -5.33
CA LYS A 322 -2.04 -13.20 -5.59
C LYS A 322 -2.37 -13.97 -4.31
N PHE A 323 -3.55 -13.73 -3.78
CA PHE A 323 -4.08 -14.44 -2.62
C PHE A 323 -4.67 -15.77 -3.08
N GLU A 324 -4.24 -16.88 -2.49
CA GLU A 324 -4.72 -18.22 -2.81
C GLU A 324 -5.98 -18.53 -2.00
N ILE A 325 -7.17 -18.37 -2.63
CA ILE A 325 -8.45 -18.50 -1.92
C ILE A 325 -8.89 -19.94 -1.80
N ASP A 326 -8.82 -20.67 -2.91
CA ASP A 326 -9.29 -22.05 -2.98
C ASP A 326 -8.39 -22.88 -3.90
N HIS A 327 -7.95 -23.99 -3.41
CA HIS A 327 -7.16 -24.97 -4.16
C HIS A 327 -7.97 -26.26 -4.28
N LYS A 328 -8.50 -26.49 -5.48
CA LYS A 328 -9.24 -27.72 -5.82
C LYS A 328 -8.35 -28.63 -6.62
N SER A 329 -8.13 -29.83 -6.15
CA SER A 329 -7.32 -30.84 -6.84
C SER A 329 -8.20 -31.80 -7.60
N ASN A 330 -7.73 -32.16 -8.83
CA ASN A 330 -8.35 -33.21 -9.66
C ASN A 330 -9.83 -32.98 -10.01
N VAL A 331 -10.22 -31.72 -10.30
CA VAL A 331 -11.58 -31.34 -10.71
C VAL A 331 -11.73 -31.25 -12.23
N LEU A 332 -12.97 -31.36 -12.75
CA LEU A 332 -13.26 -31.15 -14.16
C LEU A 332 -13.25 -29.65 -14.47
N LEU A 333 -12.48 -29.26 -15.47
CA LEU A 333 -12.26 -27.87 -15.87
C LEU A 333 -12.77 -27.62 -17.29
N ALA A 334 -13.63 -26.62 -17.43
CA ALA A 334 -14.08 -26.10 -18.71
C ALA A 334 -13.49 -24.70 -18.95
N PRO A 335 -13.05 -24.39 -20.16
CA PRO A 335 -12.66 -23.02 -20.52
C PRO A 335 -13.87 -22.06 -20.38
N ASN A 336 -13.64 -20.88 -19.81
CA ASN A 336 -14.69 -19.86 -19.65
C ASN A 336 -15.28 -19.41 -21.00
N ALA A 337 -14.51 -19.53 -22.09
CA ALA A 337 -15.01 -19.30 -23.44
C ALA A 337 -16.17 -20.23 -23.82
N ALA A 338 -16.14 -21.50 -23.35
CA ALA A 338 -17.21 -22.46 -23.60
C ALA A 338 -18.50 -22.16 -22.83
N LEU A 339 -18.37 -21.54 -21.66
CA LEU A 339 -19.51 -21.13 -20.81
C LEU A 339 -20.17 -19.83 -21.29
N ARG A 340 -19.41 -18.99 -21.99
CA ARG A 340 -19.89 -17.70 -22.52
C ARG A 340 -20.45 -17.79 -23.92
N TRP A 341 -20.05 -18.81 -24.67
CA TRP A 341 -20.52 -18.97 -26.05
C TRP A 341 -21.98 -19.45 -26.08
N THR A 342 -22.81 -18.78 -26.90
CA THR A 342 -24.23 -19.10 -27.06
C THR A 342 -24.50 -19.30 -28.57
N PRO A 343 -25.07 -20.44 -28.99
CA PRO A 343 -25.41 -20.70 -30.36
C PRO A 343 -26.59 -19.85 -30.84
N SER A 344 -26.67 -19.61 -32.14
CA SER A 344 -27.87 -19.09 -32.78
C SER A 344 -29.02 -20.12 -32.74
N ALA A 345 -30.28 -19.66 -32.80
CA ALA A 345 -31.45 -20.54 -32.72
C ALA A 345 -31.51 -21.62 -33.85
N GLU A 346 -30.81 -21.36 -34.94
CA GLU A 346 -30.73 -22.26 -36.11
C GLU A 346 -29.68 -23.36 -35.93
N GLN A 347 -28.73 -23.18 -35.07
CA GLN A 347 -27.64 -24.11 -34.77
C GLN A 347 -27.99 -25.11 -33.66
N ILE A 348 -29.07 -24.90 -32.96
CA ILE A 348 -29.53 -25.82 -31.91
C ILE A 348 -30.22 -27.01 -32.55
N ASP A 349 -29.82 -28.25 -32.14
CA ASP A 349 -30.44 -29.49 -32.57
C ASP A 349 -31.98 -29.42 -32.40
N PRO A 350 -32.77 -29.61 -33.48
CA PRO A 350 -34.22 -29.51 -33.43
C PRO A 350 -34.91 -30.55 -32.50
N THR A 351 -34.17 -31.55 -32.04
CA THR A 351 -34.72 -32.53 -31.05
C THR A 351 -34.65 -32.01 -29.60
N VAL A 352 -33.94 -30.90 -29.38
CA VAL A 352 -33.84 -30.30 -28.05
C VAL A 352 -35.02 -29.39 -27.74
N ASN A 353 -35.69 -29.66 -26.63
CA ASN A 353 -36.82 -28.87 -26.17
C ASN A 353 -36.38 -27.48 -25.73
N LYS A 354 -36.61 -26.44 -26.54
CA LYS A 354 -36.17 -25.07 -26.31
C LYS A 354 -36.70 -24.42 -25.04
N THR A 355 -37.82 -24.96 -24.48
CA THR A 355 -38.48 -24.45 -23.27
C THR A 355 -37.66 -24.75 -21.99
N SER A 356 -36.75 -25.71 -22.02
CA SER A 356 -35.89 -26.04 -20.87
C SER A 356 -34.65 -25.15 -20.74
N LEU A 357 -34.35 -24.32 -21.74
CA LEU A 357 -33.17 -23.44 -21.74
C LEU A 357 -33.43 -22.05 -21.09
N THR A 358 -34.68 -21.73 -20.77
CA THR A 358 -35.12 -20.44 -20.18
C THR A 358 -35.53 -20.53 -18.71
N GLY A 359 -35.18 -21.62 -18.02
CA GLY A 359 -35.52 -21.79 -16.58
C GLY A 359 -34.74 -20.82 -15.71
N GLU A 360 -35.47 -19.89 -15.05
CA GLU A 360 -34.92 -19.04 -13.99
C GLU A 360 -34.32 -19.94 -12.89
N SER A 361 -33.05 -19.69 -12.60
CA SER A 361 -32.31 -20.38 -11.54
C SER A 361 -32.86 -19.98 -10.17
N SER A 362 -33.57 -20.91 -9.52
CA SER A 362 -34.16 -20.72 -8.18
C SER A 362 -33.32 -21.35 -7.06
N THR A 363 -32.03 -21.63 -7.28
CA THR A 363 -31.17 -22.23 -6.26
C THR A 363 -29.80 -21.51 -6.27
N ASP A 364 -29.17 -21.39 -5.11
CA ASP A 364 -27.88 -20.73 -4.80
C ASP A 364 -26.66 -21.25 -5.60
N GLN A 365 -26.83 -22.20 -6.51
CA GLN A 365 -25.77 -22.71 -7.39
C GLN A 365 -25.94 -22.15 -8.81
N GLU A 366 -24.93 -21.43 -9.29
CA GLU A 366 -24.91 -20.94 -10.66
C GLU A 366 -24.93 -22.11 -11.63
N ARG A 367 -25.97 -22.18 -12.48
CA ARG A 367 -26.10 -23.16 -13.57
C ARG A 367 -25.58 -22.55 -14.85
N GLY A 368 -24.89 -23.37 -15.64
CA GLY A 368 -24.38 -23.00 -16.95
C GLY A 368 -24.69 -24.08 -17.98
N TYR A 369 -24.54 -23.75 -19.25
CA TYR A 369 -24.66 -24.69 -20.35
C TYR A 369 -23.34 -24.78 -21.11
N LEU A 370 -22.91 -26.01 -21.36
CA LEU A 370 -21.84 -26.30 -22.31
C LEU A 370 -22.44 -26.82 -23.59
N TRP A 371 -21.92 -26.41 -24.72
CA TRP A 371 -22.43 -26.81 -26.01
C TRP A 371 -21.49 -27.83 -26.65
N ILE A 372 -22.04 -29.00 -27.05
CA ILE A 372 -21.29 -30.06 -27.72
C ILE A 372 -21.78 -30.21 -29.14
N VAL A 373 -20.89 -30.56 -30.06
CA VAL A 373 -21.23 -30.80 -31.46
C VAL A 373 -22.05 -32.09 -31.61
N ALA A 374 -23.24 -31.97 -32.15
CA ALA A 374 -24.22 -33.08 -32.31
C ALA A 374 -24.30 -33.64 -33.74
N GLY A 375 -23.31 -33.38 -34.60
CA GLY A 375 -23.35 -33.81 -36.00
C GLY A 375 -24.27 -32.96 -36.90
N GLY A 376 -24.00 -32.90 -38.19
CA GLY A 376 -24.80 -32.13 -39.15
C GLY A 376 -24.73 -30.60 -38.98
N GLY A 377 -23.75 -30.08 -38.25
CA GLY A 377 -23.64 -28.63 -37.99
C GLY A 377 -24.49 -28.12 -36.84
N PHE A 378 -25.09 -28.99 -36.05
CA PHE A 378 -25.89 -28.62 -34.84
C PHE A 378 -25.12 -28.82 -33.56
N VAL A 379 -25.54 -28.09 -32.52
CA VAL A 379 -25.02 -28.21 -31.18
C VAL A 379 -26.12 -28.60 -30.18
N ARG A 380 -25.73 -29.31 -29.14
CA ARG A 380 -26.62 -29.76 -28.07
C ARG A 380 -26.14 -29.20 -26.72
N PRO A 381 -27.03 -28.64 -25.87
CA PRO A 381 -26.69 -28.19 -24.55
C PRO A 381 -26.44 -29.36 -23.59
N VAL A 382 -25.46 -29.17 -22.69
CA VAL A 382 -25.22 -30.02 -21.53
C VAL A 382 -25.27 -29.10 -20.31
N GLU A 383 -26.25 -29.34 -19.44
CA GLU A 383 -26.39 -28.57 -18.19
C GLU A 383 -25.26 -28.90 -17.22
N VAL A 384 -24.65 -27.88 -16.63
CA VAL A 384 -23.56 -27.99 -15.66
C VAL A 384 -23.79 -27.04 -14.51
N THR A 385 -23.36 -27.44 -13.32
CA THR A 385 -23.24 -26.57 -12.17
C THR A 385 -21.85 -25.99 -12.15
N LEU A 386 -21.73 -24.66 -11.98
CA LEU A 386 -20.47 -23.95 -11.96
C LEU A 386 -19.90 -23.94 -10.53
N GLY A 387 -18.61 -24.18 -10.42
CA GLY A 387 -17.83 -24.08 -9.19
C GLY A 387 -16.87 -22.92 -9.20
N ALA A 388 -15.71 -23.11 -8.58
CA ALA A 388 -14.64 -22.10 -8.52
C ALA A 388 -14.07 -21.80 -9.92
N SER A 389 -13.60 -20.58 -10.14
CA SER A 389 -12.97 -20.14 -11.40
C SER A 389 -11.66 -19.40 -11.12
N ASP A 390 -10.67 -19.58 -12.01
CA ASP A 390 -9.41 -18.81 -12.01
C ASP A 390 -9.42 -17.66 -13.05
N GLY A 391 -10.58 -17.40 -13.69
CA GLY A 391 -10.72 -16.39 -14.74
C GLY A 391 -10.51 -16.94 -16.16
N VAL A 392 -9.85 -18.09 -16.35
CA VAL A 392 -9.62 -18.77 -17.63
C VAL A 392 -10.40 -20.09 -17.70
N LEU A 393 -10.33 -20.85 -16.64
CA LEU A 393 -11.00 -22.13 -16.44
C LEU A 393 -12.01 -22.04 -15.32
N THR A 394 -13.11 -22.77 -15.41
CA THR A 394 -14.10 -22.89 -14.33
C THR A 394 -14.31 -24.37 -14.02
N GLU A 395 -14.34 -24.69 -12.74
CA GLU A 395 -14.75 -25.98 -12.23
C GLU A 395 -16.20 -26.24 -12.60
N ILE A 396 -16.47 -27.44 -13.11
CA ILE A 396 -17.81 -27.82 -13.53
C ILE A 396 -18.22 -29.17 -12.91
N TYR A 397 -19.49 -29.26 -12.56
CA TYR A 397 -20.14 -30.48 -12.10
C TYR A 397 -21.32 -30.82 -12.98
N GLY A 398 -21.49 -32.08 -13.33
CA GLY A 398 -22.63 -32.56 -14.12
C GLY A 398 -22.55 -34.07 -14.35
N ASN A 399 -23.70 -34.74 -14.36
CA ASN A 399 -23.77 -36.18 -14.57
C ASN A 399 -23.41 -36.59 -15.99
N ASP A 400 -23.59 -35.68 -16.97
CA ASP A 400 -23.38 -35.92 -18.38
C ASP A 400 -22.03 -35.40 -18.87
N VAL A 401 -21.20 -34.85 -17.97
CA VAL A 401 -19.88 -34.29 -18.30
C VAL A 401 -18.79 -35.31 -18.00
N LYS A 402 -17.95 -35.57 -19.02
CA LYS A 402 -16.82 -36.49 -18.92
C LYS A 402 -15.51 -35.80 -19.32
N GLU A 403 -14.44 -36.29 -18.73
CA GLU A 403 -13.10 -35.91 -19.16
C GLU A 403 -12.90 -36.18 -20.64
N LYS A 404 -12.16 -35.33 -21.34
CA LYS A 404 -11.92 -35.36 -22.80
C LYS A 404 -13.13 -35.07 -23.68
N MET A 405 -14.28 -34.67 -23.12
CA MET A 405 -15.41 -34.19 -23.91
C MET A 405 -15.03 -32.89 -24.61
N GLN A 406 -15.41 -32.79 -25.89
CA GLN A 406 -15.18 -31.58 -26.70
C GLN A 406 -16.37 -30.64 -26.59
N VAL A 407 -16.11 -29.42 -26.14
CA VAL A 407 -17.10 -28.36 -25.99
C VAL A 407 -16.80 -27.20 -26.94
N VAL A 408 -17.81 -26.57 -27.45
CA VAL A 408 -17.68 -25.43 -28.36
C VAL A 408 -17.24 -24.18 -27.62
N ILE A 409 -16.25 -23.49 -28.16
CA ILE A 409 -15.73 -22.21 -27.62
C ILE A 409 -15.92 -21.04 -28.58
N GLY A 410 -16.44 -21.29 -29.78
CA GLY A 410 -16.65 -20.28 -30.82
C GLY A 410 -16.93 -20.87 -32.17
N GLU A 411 -17.19 -20.03 -33.13
CA GLU A 411 -17.38 -20.36 -34.53
C GLU A 411 -16.11 -20.01 -35.33
N VAL A 412 -15.81 -20.82 -36.35
CA VAL A 412 -14.81 -20.47 -37.34
C VAL A 412 -15.56 -19.67 -38.42
N GLY A 413 -15.43 -18.34 -38.39
CA GLY A 413 -15.94 -17.49 -39.48
C GLY A 413 -15.27 -17.87 -40.80
N GLU A 414 -15.98 -17.78 -41.91
CA GLU A 414 -15.39 -17.75 -43.23
C GLU A 414 -14.53 -16.48 -43.38
N GLU A 415 -13.33 -16.52 -42.83
CA GLU A 415 -12.27 -15.61 -43.26
C GLU A 415 -11.72 -16.15 -44.54
N GLY A 416 -11.95 -15.41 -45.63
CA GLY A 416 -11.37 -15.70 -46.91
C GLY A 416 -9.85 -15.90 -46.81
N ASP A 417 -9.38 -16.89 -47.51
CA ASP A 417 -7.97 -17.15 -47.83
C ASP A 417 -7.28 -15.85 -48.29
N GLU A 418 -6.76 -15.04 -47.42
CA GLU A 418 -5.68 -14.12 -47.76
C GLU A 418 -4.38 -14.92 -47.81
N LYS A 419 -4.08 -15.38 -49.02
CA LYS A 419 -2.77 -15.88 -49.41
C LYS A 419 -1.74 -14.84 -49.06
N THR A 420 -0.87 -15.17 -48.15
CA THR A 420 0.41 -14.51 -47.96
C THR A 420 1.25 -14.76 -49.19
N GLU A 421 1.20 -13.90 -50.20
CA GLU A 421 2.22 -13.82 -51.24
C GLU A 421 3.37 -12.97 -50.72
N ASP A 422 4.42 -13.68 -50.39
CA ASP A 422 5.77 -13.15 -50.28
C ASP A 422 6.21 -12.62 -51.65
N GLN A 423 6.31 -11.30 -51.83
CA GLN A 423 7.12 -10.70 -52.88
C GLN A 423 7.80 -9.46 -52.38
N GLY A 424 9.09 -9.62 -52.08
CA GLY A 424 10.01 -8.50 -52.05
C GLY A 424 10.08 -7.79 -53.40
N SER A 425 9.92 -6.47 -53.41
CA SER A 425 10.58 -5.60 -54.38
C SER A 425 10.68 -4.20 -53.80
N VAL A 426 11.89 -3.75 -53.76
CA VAL A 426 12.35 -2.36 -53.55
C VAL A 426 11.82 -1.48 -54.67
N ALA A 427 11.12 -0.40 -54.36
CA ALA A 427 11.00 0.77 -55.21
C ALA A 427 10.80 2.04 -54.36
N THR A 428 11.61 2.97 -54.66
CA THR A 428 11.79 4.33 -54.19
C THR A 428 10.59 5.24 -54.50
N ASP A 429 10.42 6.21 -53.54
CA ASP A 429 10.06 7.62 -53.74
C ASP A 429 8.59 7.98 -54.05
N ASP A 430 8.00 8.71 -53.17
CA ASP A 430 7.43 10.05 -53.22
C ASP A 430 6.38 10.27 -52.12
N GLY A 431 6.53 11.42 -51.47
CA GLY A 431 5.82 11.79 -50.26
C GLY A 431 4.30 12.00 -50.40
N GLU A 432 3.58 11.37 -49.52
CA GLU A 432 2.25 11.85 -49.11
C GLU A 432 2.06 11.64 -47.62
N GLN A 433 1.99 12.80 -46.89
CA GLN A 433 1.81 12.83 -45.43
C GLN A 433 0.41 12.36 -45.08
N THR A 434 0.28 11.15 -44.55
CA THR A 434 -0.94 10.71 -43.87
C THR A 434 -1.06 11.41 -42.50
N SER A 435 -2.00 12.36 -42.42
CA SER A 435 -2.33 13.06 -41.17
C SER A 435 -3.03 12.13 -40.18
N ASN A 436 -2.42 12.00 -38.99
CA ASN A 436 -3.02 11.31 -37.85
C ASN A 436 -4.24 12.12 -37.32
N PRO A 437 -5.47 11.55 -37.26
CA PRO A 437 -6.68 12.29 -36.87
C PRO A 437 -6.76 12.72 -35.40
N PHE A 438 -5.80 12.34 -34.56
CA PHE A 438 -5.80 12.63 -33.12
C PHE A 438 -4.80 13.72 -32.66
N LEU A 439 -4.11 14.40 -33.59
CA LEU A 439 -3.24 15.52 -33.23
C LEU A 439 -3.96 16.88 -33.46
N PRO A 440 -3.94 17.79 -32.48
CA PRO A 440 -4.52 19.12 -32.64
C PRO A 440 -3.71 19.94 -33.65
N LYS A 441 -4.40 20.55 -34.61
CA LYS A 441 -3.80 21.42 -35.64
C LYS A 441 -3.16 22.64 -34.98
N PRO A 442 -1.95 23.05 -35.35
CA PRO A 442 -1.35 24.29 -34.89
C PRO A 442 -2.08 25.51 -35.48
N PRO A 443 -2.16 26.64 -34.73
CA PRO A 443 -2.85 27.84 -35.20
C PRO A 443 -2.12 28.49 -36.38
N LYS A 444 -2.87 28.86 -37.42
CA LYS A 444 -2.41 29.65 -38.57
C LYS A 444 -2.07 31.06 -38.14
N GLY A 445 -0.87 31.52 -38.43
CA GLY A 445 -0.57 32.92 -38.66
C GLY A 445 0.22 33.62 -37.55
N SER A 446 1.53 33.70 -37.67
CA SER A 446 2.28 34.93 -37.43
C SER A 446 3.58 34.92 -38.25
N ARG A 447 3.71 35.92 -39.12
CA ARG A 447 4.94 36.20 -39.87
C ARG A 447 6.10 36.52 -38.90
N PRO A 448 7.33 36.11 -39.20
CA PRO A 448 8.49 36.55 -38.42
C PRO A 448 8.79 38.02 -38.72
N PRO A 449 9.31 38.80 -37.74
CA PRO A 449 9.78 40.16 -37.94
C PRO A 449 11.11 40.18 -38.71
N PRO A 450 11.36 41.30 -39.47
CA PRO A 450 12.64 41.46 -40.22
C PRO A 450 13.81 41.68 -39.26
N GLY A 451 14.94 41.10 -39.58
CA GLY A 451 16.21 41.24 -38.84
C GLY A 451 16.79 42.65 -38.93
N PRO A 452 17.61 43.05 -37.96
CA PRO A 452 18.27 44.37 -37.94
C PRO A 452 19.40 44.45 -38.96
N MET A 453 19.46 45.63 -39.60
CA MET A 453 20.64 46.12 -40.34
C MET A 453 21.80 46.43 -39.37
#